data_e9e38b51cd431dafb71aaac2df8070c4
#
_entry.id   e9e38b51cd431dafb71aaac2df8070c4
#
_cell.length_a   1.000
_cell.length_b   1.000
_cell.length_c   1.000
_cell.angle_alpha   90.00
_cell.angle_beta   90.00
_cell.angle_gamma   90.00
#
_symmetry.space_group_name_H-M   'P 1'
#
loop_
_entity.id
_entity.type
_entity.pdbx_description
1 polymer ?
#
loop_
_entity_poly.entity_id
_entity_poly.type
_entity_poly.pdbx_seq_one_letter_code
_entity_poly.pdbx_strand_id
1 'polypeptide(L)'
;MPRMPMSIKGNVITVTEVMTITTILANMTMVTRITIMIMVTASVITIITTVTPMLMTTNDHGQDGIADEAEESAALFRLMTWLSPSFPVGSFSYSSGIEWAVEAGDINDMTTLQQWLAAMLLEGAGFCDGIFVCHAYRAASAMDGPALNDVAELAAAFTPSRERHLETTAQGRAFVEIARSAWNCEALGLLASHVTGPVTYPVAVGVLAAGHRIPLALTLRAFLHATTSNWISAGVRLIPLGQTDSQRALAALESVIAATAEKSFDAPLDDLASATFRADLASMRHEAQYTRLFRS
;
A
#
# COMPACT_ATOMS: atom_id res chain seq x y z
N MET A 1 36.77 20.23 3.16
CA MET A 1 37.06 21.44 2.38
C MET A 1 38.10 21.09 1.33
N PRO A 2 37.80 21.12 0.02
CA PRO A 2 38.79 20.94 -1.00
C PRO A 2 39.71 22.18 -1.03
N ARG A 3 41.00 21.95 -1.19
CA ARG A 3 41.98 23.05 -1.29
C ARG A 3 41.75 23.76 -2.64
N MET A 4 41.53 25.07 -2.58
CA MET A 4 41.45 25.93 -3.76
C MET A 4 42.82 25.95 -4.50
N PRO A 5 42.84 25.84 -5.82
CA PRO A 5 44.09 26.02 -6.59
C PRO A 5 44.49 27.50 -6.51
N MET A 6 45.65 27.73 -5.94
CA MET A 6 46.27 29.06 -5.82
C MET A 6 47.54 29.08 -6.67
N SER A 7 47.63 30.05 -7.56
CA SER A 7 48.83 30.23 -8.41
C SER A 7 49.41 31.63 -8.17
N ILE A 8 50.72 31.70 -7.94
CA ILE A 8 51.46 32.96 -7.74
C ILE A 8 52.40 33.17 -8.92
N LYS A 9 52.22 34.23 -9.69
CA LYS A 9 53.20 34.66 -10.69
C LYS A 9 53.57 36.14 -10.39
N GLY A 10 54.77 36.35 -9.84
CA GLY A 10 55.20 37.67 -9.44
C GLY A 10 54.38 38.25 -8.27
N ASN A 11 54.02 39.53 -8.33
CA ASN A 11 53.22 40.21 -7.31
C ASN A 11 51.70 40.06 -7.50
N VAL A 12 51.23 39.07 -8.25
CA VAL A 12 49.81 38.82 -8.53
C VAL A 12 49.41 37.46 -7.93
N ILE A 13 48.42 37.51 -7.04
CA ILE A 13 47.78 36.31 -6.48
C ILE A 13 46.45 36.12 -7.21
N THR A 14 46.28 34.96 -7.90
CA THR A 14 45.08 34.61 -8.58
C THR A 14 44.37 33.47 -7.84
N VAL A 15 43.18 33.69 -7.37
CA VAL A 15 42.31 32.66 -6.80
C VAL A 15 41.15 32.42 -7.78
N THR A 16 40.98 31.22 -8.26
CA THR A 16 39.92 30.87 -9.20
C THR A 16 38.96 29.92 -8.52
N GLU A 17 37.75 30.33 -8.32
CA GLU A 17 36.66 29.49 -7.85
C GLU A 17 35.67 29.28 -9.00
N VAL A 18 35.32 28.01 -9.25
CA VAL A 18 34.34 27.63 -10.28
C VAL A 18 33.11 27.11 -9.59
N MET A 19 32.01 27.86 -9.69
CA MET A 19 30.72 27.48 -9.15
C MET A 19 29.79 27.07 -10.28
N THR A 20 29.23 25.86 -10.21
CA THR A 20 28.23 25.39 -11.17
C THR A 20 26.85 25.51 -10.52
N ILE A 21 25.97 26.29 -11.11
CA ILE A 21 24.59 26.45 -10.65
C ILE A 21 23.70 25.78 -11.69
N THR A 22 22.91 24.81 -11.21
CA THR A 22 21.88 24.17 -12.03
C THR A 22 20.54 24.75 -11.62
N THR A 23 19.85 25.40 -12.54
CA THR A 23 18.51 25.96 -12.31
C THR A 23 17.53 25.21 -13.18
N ILE A 24 16.48 24.69 -12.55
CA ILE A 24 15.38 24.01 -13.25
C ILE A 24 14.20 24.99 -13.24
N LEU A 25 13.75 25.43 -14.39
CA LEU A 25 12.57 26.26 -14.59
C LEU A 25 11.72 25.65 -15.70
N ALA A 26 10.49 25.27 -15.36
CA ALA A 26 9.45 24.88 -16.32
C ALA A 26 9.97 24.04 -17.52
N ASN A 27 10.40 22.80 -17.26
CA ASN A 27 10.90 21.86 -18.28
C ASN A 27 12.23 22.22 -18.98
N MET A 28 12.98 23.17 -18.46
CA MET A 28 14.30 23.53 -18.96
C MET A 28 15.34 23.41 -17.86
N THR A 29 16.37 22.60 -18.09
CA THR A 29 17.52 22.55 -17.21
C THR A 29 18.59 23.49 -17.76
N MET A 30 18.88 24.58 -17.03
CA MET A 30 19.92 25.53 -17.38
C MET A 30 21.14 25.30 -16.46
N VAL A 31 22.23 24.88 -17.05
CA VAL A 31 23.51 24.77 -16.34
C VAL A 31 24.32 26.04 -16.61
N THR A 32 24.53 26.83 -15.57
CA THR A 32 25.33 28.06 -15.66
C THR A 32 26.62 27.85 -14.93
N ARG A 33 27.72 28.04 -15.63
CA ARG A 33 29.06 27.97 -15.03
C ARG A 33 29.53 29.39 -14.73
N ILE A 34 29.73 29.70 -13.44
CA ILE A 34 30.26 30.98 -12.99
C ILE A 34 31.71 30.77 -12.61
N THR A 35 32.60 31.46 -13.29
CA THR A 35 34.02 31.47 -12.95
C THR A 35 34.34 32.80 -12.31
N ILE A 36 34.74 32.78 -11.05
CA ILE A 36 35.18 33.98 -10.30
C ILE A 36 36.69 33.96 -10.26
N MET A 37 37.30 34.98 -10.85
CA MET A 37 38.74 35.18 -10.82
C MET A 37 39.05 36.42 -10.03
N ILE A 38 39.74 36.26 -8.93
CA ILE A 38 40.17 37.38 -8.06
C ILE A 38 41.66 37.63 -8.34
N MET A 39 41.95 38.77 -8.89
CA MET A 39 43.34 39.25 -9.07
C MET A 39 43.63 40.30 -8.01
N VAL A 40 44.65 40.04 -7.22
CA VAL A 40 45.18 40.99 -6.20
C VAL A 40 46.54 41.49 -6.66
N THR A 41 46.59 42.80 -6.96
CA THR A 41 47.86 43.51 -7.15
C THR A 41 48.12 44.43 -5.98
N ALA A 42 49.32 44.99 -5.83
CA ALA A 42 49.74 45.75 -4.66
C ALA A 42 48.83 46.97 -4.30
N SER A 43 47.90 47.35 -5.17
CA SER A 43 47.03 48.53 -4.95
C SER A 43 45.56 48.35 -5.38
N VAL A 44 45.17 47.22 -6.01
CA VAL A 44 43.80 47.04 -6.55
C VAL A 44 43.39 45.57 -6.44
N ILE A 45 42.17 45.31 -5.96
CA ILE A 45 41.52 44.03 -6.01
C ILE A 45 40.54 44.09 -7.19
N THR A 46 40.78 43.26 -8.23
CA THR A 46 39.87 43.16 -9.38
C THR A 46 39.17 41.81 -9.34
N ILE A 47 37.85 41.85 -9.32
CA ILE A 47 37.01 40.63 -9.40
C ILE A 47 36.46 40.57 -10.82
N ILE A 48 36.86 39.56 -11.56
CA ILE A 48 36.31 39.31 -12.91
C ILE A 48 35.37 38.11 -12.78
N THR A 49 34.10 38.33 -13.03
CA THR A 49 33.09 37.30 -13.07
C THR A 49 32.68 37.02 -14.49
N THR A 50 33.00 35.85 -15.00
CA THR A 50 32.59 35.43 -16.36
C THR A 50 31.45 34.43 -16.21
N VAL A 51 30.31 34.77 -16.79
CA VAL A 51 29.14 33.89 -16.86
C VAL A 51 29.09 33.29 -18.25
N THR A 52 29.31 32.00 -18.37
CA THR A 52 29.22 31.31 -19.66
C THR A 52 27.95 30.45 -19.63
N PRO A 53 26.94 30.75 -20.46
CA PRO A 53 25.80 29.85 -20.62
C PRO A 53 26.28 28.59 -21.35
N MET A 54 26.18 27.45 -20.69
CA MET A 54 26.57 26.17 -21.26
C MET A 54 25.34 25.28 -21.38
N LEU A 55 24.89 25.11 -22.61
CA LEU A 55 23.80 24.22 -23.06
C LEU A 55 22.43 24.42 -22.42
N MET A 56 21.46 24.84 -23.26
CA MET A 56 20.04 24.55 -23.03
C MET A 56 19.76 23.14 -23.55
N THR A 57 19.53 22.18 -22.68
CA THR A 57 18.89 20.92 -23.07
C THR A 57 17.41 21.01 -22.73
N THR A 58 16.56 20.95 -23.71
CA THR A 58 15.13 20.67 -23.52
C THR A 58 15.01 19.19 -23.19
N ASN A 59 14.66 18.86 -21.95
CA ASN A 59 14.28 17.50 -21.62
C ASN A 59 12.89 17.23 -22.17
N ASP A 60 12.81 16.55 -23.32
CA ASP A 60 11.55 16.07 -23.91
C ASP A 60 10.88 14.94 -23.08
N HIS A 61 11.56 14.47 -22.02
CA HIS A 61 11.03 13.48 -21.07
C HIS A 61 10.27 14.08 -19.87
N GLY A 62 10.11 15.40 -19.80
CA GLY A 62 9.57 16.08 -18.63
C GLY A 62 8.05 16.00 -18.46
N GLN A 63 7.28 15.77 -19.52
CA GLN A 63 5.82 15.71 -19.40
C GLN A 63 5.35 14.33 -18.96
N ASP A 64 5.95 13.25 -19.44
CA ASP A 64 5.58 11.88 -19.09
C ASP A 64 5.94 11.59 -17.61
N GLY A 65 7.11 12.04 -17.15
CA GLY A 65 7.53 11.83 -15.76
C GLY A 65 6.68 12.55 -14.71
N ILE A 66 6.20 13.77 -15.02
CA ILE A 66 5.34 14.53 -14.09
C ILE A 66 3.92 13.92 -14.02
N ALA A 67 3.43 13.39 -15.16
CA ALA A 67 2.14 12.70 -15.20
C ALA A 67 2.20 11.39 -14.39
N ASP A 68 3.27 10.60 -14.54
CA ASP A 68 3.50 9.36 -13.79
C ASP A 68 3.61 9.62 -12.28
N GLU A 69 4.35 10.63 -11.85
CA GLU A 69 4.46 11.02 -10.44
C GLU A 69 3.12 11.47 -9.85
N ALA A 70 2.30 12.19 -10.62
CA ALA A 70 0.98 12.64 -10.18
C ALA A 70 0.01 11.45 -10.05
N GLU A 71 0.05 10.48 -10.97
CA GLU A 71 -0.77 9.27 -10.90
C GLU A 71 -0.36 8.36 -9.73
N GLU A 72 0.94 8.17 -9.50
CA GLU A 72 1.45 7.41 -8.37
C GLU A 72 1.08 8.06 -7.02
N SER A 73 1.22 9.38 -6.92
CA SER A 73 0.80 10.15 -5.73
C SER A 73 -0.70 10.03 -5.47
N ALA A 74 -1.53 10.08 -6.52
CA ALA A 74 -2.97 9.90 -6.40
C ALA A 74 -3.34 8.46 -6.00
N ALA A 75 -2.65 7.46 -6.53
CA ALA A 75 -2.84 6.06 -6.17
C ALA A 75 -2.53 5.82 -4.68
N LEU A 76 -1.39 6.33 -4.21
CA LEU A 76 -1.00 6.25 -2.80
C LEU A 76 -2.02 6.94 -1.90
N PHE A 77 -2.44 8.18 -2.24
CA PHE A 77 -3.45 8.92 -1.47
C PHE A 77 -4.75 8.13 -1.33
N ARG A 78 -5.24 7.53 -2.42
CA ARG A 78 -6.47 6.73 -2.42
C ARG A 78 -6.33 5.47 -1.57
N LEU A 79 -5.25 4.71 -1.72
CA LEU A 79 -5.01 3.51 -0.90
C LEU A 79 -4.89 3.83 0.59
N MET A 80 -4.17 4.89 0.95
CA MET A 80 -4.08 5.36 2.33
C MET A 80 -5.44 5.76 2.90
N THR A 81 -6.31 6.34 2.07
CA THR A 81 -7.68 6.73 2.48
C THR A 81 -8.57 5.51 2.63
N TRP A 82 -8.66 4.65 1.60
CA TRP A 82 -9.61 3.54 1.55
C TRP A 82 -9.30 2.40 2.51
N LEU A 83 -8.01 2.18 2.75
CA LEU A 83 -7.52 1.10 3.62
C LEU A 83 -7.14 1.61 5.02
N SER A 84 -7.42 2.86 5.31
CA SER A 84 -7.25 3.45 6.64
C SER A 84 -8.25 2.85 7.64
N PRO A 85 -7.87 2.68 8.92
CA PRO A 85 -8.80 2.33 9.98
C PRO A 85 -9.98 3.32 10.16
N SER A 86 -9.85 4.54 9.64
CA SER A 86 -10.90 5.56 9.65
C SER A 86 -11.92 5.40 8.52
N PHE A 87 -11.63 4.59 7.48
CA PHE A 87 -12.60 4.31 6.43
C PHE A 87 -13.74 3.44 7.00
N PRO A 88 -15.01 3.86 6.88
CA PRO A 88 -16.08 3.33 7.73
C PRO A 88 -16.65 1.99 7.26
N VAL A 89 -15.81 0.98 7.11
CA VAL A 89 -16.22 -0.42 6.82
C VAL A 89 -16.56 -1.23 8.08
N GLY A 90 -16.30 -0.69 9.26
CA GLY A 90 -16.58 -1.35 10.53
C GLY A 90 -15.59 -2.46 10.90
N SER A 91 -14.41 -2.54 10.28
CA SER A 91 -13.40 -3.59 10.50
C SER A 91 -12.97 -3.73 11.96
N PHE A 92 -12.98 -2.63 12.72
CA PHE A 92 -12.67 -2.61 14.16
C PHE A 92 -13.54 -3.56 15.01
N SER A 93 -14.72 -3.92 14.54
CA SER A 93 -15.68 -4.77 15.25
C SER A 93 -15.46 -6.27 15.03
N TYR A 94 -14.45 -6.65 14.26
CA TYR A 94 -14.23 -8.03 13.83
C TYR A 94 -12.83 -8.51 14.25
N SER A 95 -12.74 -9.78 14.68
CA SER A 95 -11.49 -10.41 15.10
C SER A 95 -11.02 -11.54 14.18
N SER A 96 -11.84 -11.95 13.22
CA SER A 96 -11.56 -13.11 12.35
C SER A 96 -11.23 -14.40 13.15
N GLY A 97 -11.89 -14.60 14.28
CA GLY A 97 -11.70 -15.75 15.18
C GLY A 97 -10.52 -15.62 16.16
N ILE A 98 -9.75 -14.53 16.14
CA ILE A 98 -8.63 -14.30 17.06
C ILE A 98 -9.13 -14.26 18.53
N GLU A 99 -10.34 -13.75 18.78
CA GLU A 99 -10.91 -13.71 20.13
C GLU A 99 -11.05 -15.11 20.72
N TRP A 100 -11.58 -16.07 19.95
CA TRP A 100 -11.63 -17.45 20.39
C TRP A 100 -10.24 -18.08 20.57
N ALA A 101 -9.30 -17.78 19.68
CA ALA A 101 -7.95 -18.30 19.78
C ALA A 101 -7.22 -17.83 21.06
N VAL A 102 -7.49 -16.61 21.51
CA VAL A 102 -7.02 -16.10 22.81
C VAL A 102 -7.71 -16.80 23.97
N GLU A 103 -9.03 -16.95 23.93
CA GLU A 103 -9.79 -17.67 24.96
C GLU A 103 -9.35 -19.14 25.09
N ALA A 104 -9.06 -19.79 23.98
CA ALA A 104 -8.55 -21.17 23.94
C ALA A 104 -7.08 -21.32 24.39
N GLY A 105 -6.35 -20.19 24.56
CA GLY A 105 -4.94 -20.20 24.95
C GLY A 105 -3.96 -20.43 23.79
N ASP A 106 -4.44 -20.43 22.56
CA ASP A 106 -3.61 -20.57 21.35
C ASP A 106 -2.78 -19.29 21.09
N ILE A 107 -3.33 -18.14 21.46
CA ILE A 107 -2.67 -16.84 21.40
C ILE A 107 -2.65 -16.25 22.80
N ASN A 108 -1.46 -16.05 23.36
CA ASN A 108 -1.30 -15.56 24.74
C ASN A 108 -0.20 -14.50 24.89
N ASP A 109 0.63 -14.31 23.85
CA ASP A 109 1.71 -13.34 23.83
C ASP A 109 1.97 -12.82 22.39
N MET A 110 2.96 -11.93 22.26
CA MET A 110 3.39 -11.37 20.98
C MET A 110 3.84 -12.45 19.99
N THR A 111 4.59 -13.44 20.45
CA THR A 111 5.19 -14.48 19.60
C THR A 111 4.12 -15.37 19.00
N THR A 112 3.18 -15.82 19.82
CA THR A 112 2.06 -16.66 19.40
C THR A 112 1.11 -15.88 18.46
N LEU A 113 0.88 -14.59 18.73
CA LEU A 113 0.10 -13.72 17.83
C LEU A 113 0.78 -13.60 16.46
N GLN A 114 2.09 -13.32 16.41
CA GLN A 114 2.83 -13.21 15.15
C GLN A 114 2.82 -14.51 14.35
N GLN A 115 3.02 -15.66 15.01
CA GLN A 115 2.99 -16.98 14.36
C GLN A 115 1.60 -17.28 13.78
N TRP A 116 0.54 -16.97 14.54
CA TRP A 116 -0.83 -17.14 14.10
C TRP A 116 -1.14 -16.30 12.85
N LEU A 117 -0.78 -15.01 12.90
CA LEU A 117 -1.01 -14.09 11.79
C LEU A 117 -0.16 -14.44 10.56
N ALA A 118 1.07 -14.88 10.73
CA ALA A 118 1.91 -15.36 9.63
C ALA A 118 1.28 -16.58 8.92
N ALA A 119 0.73 -17.53 9.68
CA ALA A 119 0.02 -18.66 9.12
C ALA A 119 -1.25 -18.20 8.36
N MET A 120 -2.08 -17.33 8.95
CA MET A 120 -3.26 -16.79 8.30
C MET A 120 -2.93 -16.05 6.99
N LEU A 121 -1.79 -15.36 6.95
CA LEU A 121 -1.33 -14.66 5.75
C LEU A 121 -0.89 -15.65 4.66
N LEU A 122 0.02 -16.56 4.96
CA LEU A 122 0.68 -17.40 3.96
C LEU A 122 -0.18 -18.57 3.47
N GLU A 123 -1.00 -19.15 4.35
CA GLU A 123 -1.67 -20.44 4.13
C GLU A 123 -3.19 -20.40 4.44
N GLY A 124 -3.76 -19.23 4.66
CA GLY A 124 -5.16 -19.07 5.03
C GLY A 124 -5.84 -17.88 4.39
N ALA A 125 -6.64 -17.19 5.18
CA ALA A 125 -7.50 -16.09 4.71
C ALA A 125 -6.72 -14.98 3.98
N GLY A 126 -5.50 -14.64 4.39
CA GLY A 126 -4.72 -13.61 3.72
C GLY A 126 -4.36 -13.97 2.28
N PHE A 127 -3.89 -15.20 2.06
CA PHE A 127 -3.58 -15.74 0.73
C PHE A 127 -4.82 -15.79 -0.17
N CYS A 128 -5.91 -16.36 0.34
CA CYS A 128 -7.16 -16.50 -0.42
C CYS A 128 -7.77 -15.13 -0.76
N ASP A 129 -7.85 -14.22 0.20
CA ASP A 129 -8.34 -12.85 -0.02
C ASP A 129 -7.45 -12.11 -1.04
N GLY A 130 -6.13 -12.33 -1.02
CA GLY A 130 -5.19 -11.81 -2.01
C GLY A 130 -5.51 -12.28 -3.43
N ILE A 131 -5.81 -13.58 -3.62
CA ILE A 131 -6.26 -14.14 -4.91
C ILE A 131 -7.54 -13.45 -5.36
N PHE A 132 -8.53 -13.29 -4.48
CA PHE A 132 -9.79 -12.62 -4.83
C PHE A 132 -9.60 -11.15 -5.21
N VAL A 133 -8.72 -10.40 -4.53
CA VAL A 133 -8.35 -9.03 -4.94
C VAL A 133 -7.81 -9.03 -6.37
N CYS A 134 -6.88 -9.94 -6.68
CA CYS A 134 -6.23 -9.99 -8.00
C CYS A 134 -7.21 -10.34 -9.11
N HIS A 135 -8.04 -11.36 -8.93
CA HIS A 135 -9.01 -11.79 -9.95
C HIS A 135 -10.12 -10.76 -10.14
N ALA A 136 -10.67 -10.18 -9.07
CA ALA A 136 -11.67 -9.12 -9.16
C ALA A 136 -11.10 -7.86 -9.85
N TYR A 137 -9.86 -7.49 -9.54
CA TYR A 137 -9.17 -6.39 -10.21
C TYR A 137 -9.04 -6.65 -11.72
N ARG A 138 -8.57 -7.84 -12.13
CA ARG A 138 -8.38 -8.20 -13.54
C ARG A 138 -9.69 -8.22 -14.30
N ALA A 139 -10.74 -8.83 -13.73
CA ALA A 139 -12.07 -8.86 -14.33
C ALA A 139 -12.65 -7.44 -14.50
N ALA A 140 -12.52 -6.59 -13.47
CA ALA A 140 -12.96 -5.20 -13.52
C ALA A 140 -12.15 -4.35 -14.53
N SER A 141 -10.84 -4.55 -14.62
CA SER A 141 -9.97 -3.87 -15.58
C SER A 141 -10.30 -4.25 -17.03
N ALA A 142 -10.69 -5.50 -17.27
CA ALA A 142 -11.13 -6.00 -18.56
C ALA A 142 -12.59 -5.65 -18.89
N MET A 143 -13.33 -5.03 -17.97
CA MET A 143 -14.76 -4.79 -18.04
C MET A 143 -15.56 -6.08 -18.29
N ASP A 144 -15.09 -7.22 -17.77
CA ASP A 144 -15.69 -8.55 -17.90
C ASP A 144 -16.66 -8.81 -16.73
N GLY A 145 -17.93 -8.47 -16.95
CA GLY A 145 -19.00 -8.62 -15.95
C GLY A 145 -19.25 -10.07 -15.55
N PRO A 146 -19.37 -11.02 -16.47
CA PRO A 146 -19.48 -12.44 -16.16
C PRO A 146 -18.33 -12.96 -15.28
N ALA A 147 -17.08 -12.74 -15.65
CA ALA A 147 -15.93 -13.15 -14.84
C ALA A 147 -15.93 -12.50 -13.46
N LEU A 148 -16.34 -11.23 -13.36
CA LEU A 148 -16.47 -10.54 -12.08
C LEU A 148 -17.54 -11.18 -11.19
N ASN A 149 -18.69 -11.58 -11.77
CA ASN A 149 -19.73 -12.29 -11.03
C ASN A 149 -19.22 -13.63 -10.49
N ASP A 150 -18.53 -14.42 -11.32
CA ASP A 150 -17.99 -15.72 -10.93
C ASP A 150 -17.01 -15.60 -9.76
N VAL A 151 -16.12 -14.61 -9.81
CA VAL A 151 -15.18 -14.29 -8.72
C VAL A 151 -15.93 -13.87 -7.45
N ALA A 152 -16.96 -13.04 -7.56
CA ALA A 152 -17.71 -12.56 -6.40
C ALA A 152 -18.51 -13.70 -5.73
N GLU A 153 -19.16 -14.57 -6.51
CA GLU A 153 -19.87 -15.73 -6.01
C GLU A 153 -18.92 -16.71 -5.31
N LEU A 154 -17.78 -17.03 -5.95
CA LEU A 154 -16.78 -17.90 -5.36
C LEU A 154 -16.21 -17.32 -4.07
N ALA A 155 -15.88 -16.02 -4.03
CA ALA A 155 -15.37 -15.36 -2.84
C ALA A 155 -16.37 -15.39 -1.67
N ALA A 156 -17.64 -15.23 -1.93
CA ALA A 156 -18.69 -15.33 -0.90
C ALA A 156 -18.87 -16.79 -0.41
N ALA A 157 -18.78 -17.77 -1.31
CA ALA A 157 -18.94 -19.19 -1.00
C ALA A 157 -17.71 -19.78 -0.28
N PHE A 158 -16.52 -19.25 -0.49
CA PHE A 158 -15.23 -19.78 0.01
C PHE A 158 -14.97 -19.44 1.48
N THR A 159 -15.88 -18.79 2.16
CA THR A 159 -15.70 -18.40 3.57
C THR A 159 -15.84 -19.60 4.51
N PRO A 160 -14.90 -19.83 5.47
CA PRO A 160 -14.87 -21.06 6.28
C PRO A 160 -15.94 -21.08 7.40
N SER A 161 -16.51 -19.95 7.77
CA SER A 161 -17.51 -19.84 8.82
C SER A 161 -18.59 -18.80 8.49
N ARG A 162 -19.73 -18.90 9.18
CA ARG A 162 -20.79 -17.92 9.07
C ARG A 162 -20.34 -16.52 9.48
N GLU A 163 -19.50 -16.42 10.52
CA GLU A 163 -19.01 -15.13 11.00
C GLU A 163 -18.03 -14.49 10.00
N ARG A 164 -17.10 -15.27 9.41
CA ARG A 164 -16.24 -14.76 8.34
C ARG A 164 -17.05 -14.31 7.12
N HIS A 165 -18.09 -15.05 6.76
CA HIS A 165 -19.01 -14.64 5.71
C HIS A 165 -19.69 -13.31 6.04
N LEU A 166 -20.23 -13.17 7.26
CA LEU A 166 -20.85 -11.92 7.73
C LEU A 166 -19.85 -10.76 7.73
N GLU A 167 -18.66 -10.98 8.25
CA GLU A 167 -17.60 -9.97 8.33
C GLU A 167 -17.23 -9.44 6.94
N THR A 168 -16.80 -10.33 6.04
CA THR A 168 -16.29 -9.92 4.73
C THR A 168 -17.36 -9.29 3.83
N THR A 169 -18.61 -9.79 3.91
CA THR A 169 -19.73 -9.24 3.13
C THR A 169 -20.26 -7.93 3.71
N ALA A 170 -20.28 -7.77 5.04
CA ALA A 170 -20.66 -6.50 5.66
C ALA A 170 -19.63 -5.38 5.35
N GLN A 171 -18.34 -5.70 5.42
CA GLN A 171 -17.26 -4.78 5.06
C GLN A 171 -17.28 -4.44 3.57
N GLY A 172 -17.46 -5.44 2.69
CA GLY A 172 -17.57 -5.24 1.24
C GLY A 172 -18.73 -4.35 0.87
N ARG A 173 -19.92 -4.58 1.44
CA ARG A 173 -21.10 -3.73 1.24
C ARG A 173 -20.82 -2.29 1.68
N ALA A 174 -20.35 -2.08 2.90
CA ALA A 174 -20.07 -0.74 3.42
C ALA A 174 -19.01 -0.02 2.56
N PHE A 175 -17.98 -0.74 2.12
CA PHE A 175 -16.96 -0.21 1.23
C PHE A 175 -17.53 0.27 -0.10
N VAL A 176 -18.35 -0.57 -0.77
CA VAL A 176 -18.99 -0.22 -2.04
C VAL A 176 -19.96 0.96 -1.89
N GLU A 177 -20.76 1.02 -0.82
CA GLU A 177 -21.69 2.11 -0.55
C GLU A 177 -20.96 3.46 -0.46
N ILE A 178 -19.86 3.51 0.31
CA ILE A 178 -19.05 4.71 0.48
C ILE A 178 -18.29 5.05 -0.80
N ALA A 179 -17.72 4.03 -1.46
CA ALA A 179 -17.01 4.22 -2.71
C ALA A 179 -17.92 4.83 -3.80
N ARG A 180 -19.16 4.37 -3.92
CA ARG A 180 -20.15 4.97 -4.84
C ARG A 180 -20.45 6.43 -4.55
N SER A 181 -20.46 6.80 -3.28
CA SER A 181 -20.76 8.17 -2.87
C SER A 181 -19.61 9.14 -3.09
N ALA A 182 -18.37 8.71 -2.80
CA ALA A 182 -17.20 9.59 -2.74
C ALA A 182 -16.16 9.33 -3.84
N TRP A 183 -16.10 8.11 -4.38
CA TRP A 183 -15.06 7.63 -5.29
C TRP A 183 -15.65 6.85 -6.48
N ASN A 184 -16.78 7.33 -7.01
CA ASN A 184 -17.49 6.61 -8.06
C ASN A 184 -16.64 6.42 -9.32
N CYS A 185 -16.78 5.23 -9.94
CA CYS A 185 -16.10 4.86 -11.16
C CYS A 185 -16.92 3.86 -11.98
N GLU A 186 -16.56 3.65 -13.24
CA GLU A 186 -17.27 2.75 -14.15
C GLU A 186 -17.28 1.30 -13.66
N ALA A 187 -16.18 0.84 -13.06
CA ALA A 187 -16.08 -0.52 -12.51
C ALA A 187 -17.11 -0.80 -11.39
N LEU A 188 -17.50 0.21 -10.61
CA LEU A 188 -18.60 0.07 -9.64
C LEU A 188 -19.97 -0.05 -10.33
N GLY A 189 -20.13 0.53 -11.51
CA GLY A 189 -21.30 0.33 -12.36
C GLY A 189 -21.36 -1.11 -12.90
N LEU A 190 -20.24 -1.65 -13.38
CA LEU A 190 -20.11 -3.04 -13.79
C LEU A 190 -20.45 -4.01 -12.66
N LEU A 191 -19.90 -3.79 -11.46
CA LEU A 191 -20.21 -4.57 -10.26
C LEU A 191 -21.71 -4.58 -9.98
N ALA A 192 -22.37 -3.41 -10.05
CA ALA A 192 -23.79 -3.28 -9.76
C ALA A 192 -24.70 -3.96 -10.78
N SER A 193 -24.28 -4.05 -12.04
CA SER A 193 -25.09 -4.61 -13.12
C SER A 193 -24.95 -6.13 -13.29
N HIS A 194 -23.86 -6.71 -12.83
CA HIS A 194 -23.55 -8.13 -13.05
C HIS A 194 -23.56 -8.96 -11.77
N VAL A 195 -23.11 -8.41 -10.63
CA VAL A 195 -23.05 -9.17 -9.38
C VAL A 195 -24.37 -9.07 -8.62
N THR A 196 -25.08 -10.19 -8.50
CA THR A 196 -26.38 -10.26 -7.82
C THR A 196 -26.27 -10.73 -6.37
N GLY A 197 -25.16 -11.38 -6.02
CA GLY A 197 -24.87 -11.91 -4.68
C GLY A 197 -24.18 -10.88 -3.77
N PRO A 198 -23.81 -11.30 -2.54
CA PRO A 198 -23.07 -10.46 -1.63
C PRO A 198 -21.63 -10.23 -2.15
N VAL A 199 -21.17 -8.98 -2.05
CA VAL A 199 -19.81 -8.59 -2.42
C VAL A 199 -18.90 -8.67 -1.20
N THR A 200 -17.85 -9.47 -1.27
CA THR A 200 -16.85 -9.57 -0.21
C THR A 200 -15.88 -8.39 -0.23
N TYR A 201 -15.22 -8.13 0.89
CA TYR A 201 -14.30 -6.98 1.02
C TYR A 201 -13.12 -7.03 0.02
N PRO A 202 -12.42 -8.16 -0.19
CA PRO A 202 -11.36 -8.25 -1.18
C PRO A 202 -11.85 -7.96 -2.61
N VAL A 203 -13.02 -8.46 -2.99
CA VAL A 203 -13.62 -8.17 -4.31
C VAL A 203 -13.92 -6.67 -4.46
N ALA A 204 -14.52 -6.05 -3.45
CA ALA A 204 -14.84 -4.63 -3.47
C ALA A 204 -13.58 -3.75 -3.63
N VAL A 205 -12.49 -4.08 -2.92
CA VAL A 205 -11.22 -3.37 -3.02
C VAL A 205 -10.58 -3.55 -4.39
N GLY A 206 -10.54 -4.78 -4.92
CA GLY A 206 -10.01 -5.07 -6.26
C GLY A 206 -10.73 -4.28 -7.35
N VAL A 207 -12.06 -4.27 -7.33
CA VAL A 207 -12.89 -3.52 -8.31
C VAL A 207 -12.65 -2.02 -8.24
N LEU A 208 -12.63 -1.44 -7.04
CA LEU A 208 -12.41 0.01 -6.89
C LEU A 208 -11.02 0.41 -7.35
N ALA A 209 -10.00 -0.36 -7.00
CA ALA A 209 -8.62 -0.10 -7.41
C ALA A 209 -8.46 -0.18 -8.94
N ALA A 210 -9.08 -1.17 -9.59
CA ALA A 210 -9.10 -1.28 -11.05
C ALA A 210 -9.76 -0.07 -11.72
N GLY A 211 -10.94 0.33 -11.22
CA GLY A 211 -11.67 1.48 -11.76
C GLY A 211 -10.93 2.80 -11.64
N HIS A 212 -10.03 2.91 -10.69
CA HIS A 212 -9.15 4.07 -10.50
C HIS A 212 -7.73 3.88 -11.04
N ARG A 213 -7.46 2.80 -11.78
CA ARG A 213 -6.17 2.46 -12.38
C ARG A 213 -5.00 2.40 -11.40
N ILE A 214 -5.27 2.06 -10.15
CA ILE A 214 -4.22 1.89 -9.15
C ILE A 214 -3.48 0.59 -9.45
N PRO A 215 -2.14 0.56 -9.50
CA PRO A 215 -1.39 -0.65 -9.80
C PRO A 215 -1.77 -1.82 -8.88
N LEU A 216 -2.05 -2.99 -9.48
CA LEU A 216 -2.49 -4.17 -8.73
C LEU A 216 -1.52 -4.60 -7.65
N ALA A 217 -0.21 -4.60 -7.93
CA ALA A 217 0.81 -4.98 -6.95
C ALA A 217 0.81 -4.05 -5.71
N LEU A 218 0.59 -2.76 -5.91
CA LEU A 218 0.49 -1.78 -4.83
C LEU A 218 -0.81 -1.98 -4.03
N THR A 219 -1.93 -2.20 -4.74
CA THR A 219 -3.24 -2.47 -4.14
C THR A 219 -3.20 -3.71 -3.25
N LEU A 220 -2.62 -4.80 -3.75
CA LEU A 220 -2.55 -6.08 -3.03
C LEU A 220 -1.72 -5.95 -1.74
N ARG A 221 -0.54 -5.34 -1.82
CA ARG A 221 0.32 -5.12 -0.64
C ARG A 221 -0.37 -4.22 0.40
N ALA A 222 -1.02 -3.15 -0.05
CA ALA A 222 -1.74 -2.24 0.84
C ALA A 222 -2.95 -2.92 1.49
N PHE A 223 -3.69 -3.76 0.75
CA PHE A 223 -4.81 -4.55 1.27
C PHE A 223 -4.35 -5.54 2.35
N LEU A 224 -3.32 -6.33 2.08
CA LEU A 224 -2.77 -7.28 3.04
C LEU A 224 -2.20 -6.60 4.29
N HIS A 225 -1.53 -5.46 4.13
CA HIS A 225 -1.07 -4.63 5.24
C HIS A 225 -2.23 -4.15 6.11
N ALA A 226 -3.29 -3.59 5.51
CA ALA A 226 -4.45 -3.08 6.24
C ALA A 226 -5.19 -4.20 6.98
N THR A 227 -5.38 -5.36 6.35
CA THR A 227 -5.98 -6.54 6.95
C THR A 227 -5.16 -7.04 8.14
N THR A 228 -3.83 -7.17 7.97
CA THR A 228 -2.91 -7.56 9.04
C THR A 228 -2.94 -6.58 10.21
N SER A 229 -2.93 -5.28 9.91
CA SER A 229 -3.02 -4.22 10.94
C SER A 229 -4.31 -4.31 11.74
N ASN A 230 -5.44 -4.63 11.08
CA ASN A 230 -6.71 -4.86 11.76
C ASN A 230 -6.68 -6.10 12.67
N TRP A 231 -6.12 -7.22 12.22
CA TRP A 231 -5.93 -8.44 13.03
C TRP A 231 -5.02 -8.18 14.24
N ILE A 232 -3.90 -7.46 14.06
CA ILE A 232 -3.03 -7.05 15.18
C ILE A 232 -3.82 -6.20 16.18
N SER A 233 -4.61 -5.22 15.68
CA SER A 233 -5.47 -4.38 16.54
C SER A 233 -6.48 -5.21 17.35
N ALA A 234 -7.03 -6.28 16.78
CA ALA A 234 -7.87 -7.21 17.54
C ALA A 234 -7.06 -7.95 18.62
N GLY A 235 -5.92 -8.52 18.26
CA GLY A 235 -5.04 -9.24 19.18
C GLY A 235 -4.61 -8.40 20.38
N VAL A 236 -4.13 -7.16 20.17
CA VAL A 236 -3.67 -6.30 21.28
C VAL A 236 -4.78 -5.80 22.21
N ARG A 237 -6.04 -5.90 21.80
CA ARG A 237 -7.18 -5.63 22.69
C ARG A 237 -7.56 -6.83 23.57
N LEU A 238 -7.11 -8.02 23.21
CA LEU A 238 -7.46 -9.28 23.84
C LEU A 238 -6.35 -9.81 24.76
N ILE A 239 -5.11 -9.48 24.46
CA ILE A 239 -3.93 -9.85 25.25
C ILE A 239 -3.25 -8.59 25.79
N PRO A 240 -2.53 -8.66 26.92
CA PRO A 240 -1.97 -7.47 27.59
C PRO A 240 -0.74 -6.91 26.84
N LEU A 241 -0.94 -6.46 25.60
CA LEU A 241 0.08 -5.83 24.75
C LEU A 241 -0.18 -4.32 24.61
N GLY A 242 0.93 -3.56 24.49
CA GLY A 242 0.86 -2.12 24.28
C GLY A 242 0.84 -1.72 22.80
N GLN A 243 0.62 -0.42 22.54
CA GLN A 243 0.64 0.13 21.18
C GLN A 243 2.01 -0.04 20.49
N THR A 244 3.09 0.05 21.25
CA THR A 244 4.44 -0.21 20.73
C THR A 244 4.60 -1.66 20.26
N ASP A 245 3.97 -2.60 20.95
CA ASP A 245 4.00 -4.00 20.59
C ASP A 245 3.21 -4.27 19.30
N SER A 246 2.09 -3.57 19.13
CA SER A 246 1.35 -3.56 17.85
C SER A 246 2.25 -3.18 16.67
N GLN A 247 3.04 -2.11 16.81
CA GLN A 247 3.95 -1.67 15.76
C GLN A 247 5.11 -2.66 15.53
N ARG A 248 5.62 -3.27 16.60
CA ARG A 248 6.65 -4.33 16.49
C ARG A 248 6.11 -5.56 15.76
N ALA A 249 4.85 -5.95 16.05
CA ALA A 249 4.21 -7.07 15.36
C ALA A 249 4.06 -6.78 13.86
N LEU A 250 3.60 -5.60 13.50
CA LEU A 250 3.41 -5.20 12.10
C LEU A 250 4.75 -5.18 11.35
N ALA A 251 5.79 -4.58 11.93
CA ALA A 251 7.13 -4.54 11.35
C ALA A 251 7.72 -5.95 11.16
N ALA A 252 7.52 -6.86 12.10
CA ALA A 252 7.99 -8.25 11.97
C ALA A 252 7.25 -9.04 10.88
N LEU A 253 6.01 -8.67 10.53
CA LEU A 253 5.21 -9.32 9.50
C LEU A 253 5.40 -8.69 8.09
N GLU A 254 6.21 -7.64 7.94
CA GLU A 254 6.42 -6.97 6.65
C GLU A 254 6.86 -7.93 5.55
N SER A 255 7.86 -8.78 5.81
CA SER A 255 8.36 -9.78 4.86
C SER A 255 7.32 -10.86 4.56
N VAL A 256 6.48 -11.23 5.52
CA VAL A 256 5.39 -12.19 5.35
C VAL A 256 4.30 -11.61 4.46
N ILE A 257 3.93 -10.35 4.66
CA ILE A 257 2.98 -9.62 3.80
C ILE A 257 3.51 -9.57 2.36
N ALA A 258 4.80 -9.25 2.18
CA ALA A 258 5.40 -9.21 0.85
C ALA A 258 5.37 -10.59 0.17
N ALA A 259 5.76 -11.65 0.89
CA ALA A 259 5.73 -13.02 0.37
C ALA A 259 4.30 -13.49 0.03
N THR A 260 3.31 -13.15 0.86
CA THR A 260 1.89 -13.44 0.58
C THR A 260 1.43 -12.71 -0.67
N ALA A 261 1.79 -11.44 -0.83
CA ALA A 261 1.45 -10.68 -2.03
C ALA A 261 2.06 -11.30 -3.30
N GLU A 262 3.31 -11.71 -3.25
CA GLU A 262 3.98 -12.38 -4.36
C GLU A 262 3.32 -13.73 -4.70
N LYS A 263 3.01 -14.55 -3.67
CA LYS A 263 2.37 -15.86 -3.83
C LYS A 263 0.97 -15.73 -4.44
N SER A 264 0.17 -14.74 -4.03
CA SER A 264 -1.22 -14.58 -4.49
C SER A 264 -1.35 -13.78 -5.80
N PHE A 265 -0.31 -13.06 -6.23
CA PHE A 265 -0.40 -12.15 -7.37
C PHE A 265 -0.82 -12.86 -8.67
N ASP A 266 -0.19 -13.99 -9.00
CA ASP A 266 -0.48 -14.77 -10.22
C ASP A 266 -1.13 -16.13 -9.92
N ALA A 267 -1.51 -16.39 -8.67
CA ALA A 267 -2.17 -17.64 -8.30
C ALA A 267 -3.52 -17.79 -9.02
N PRO A 268 -3.81 -18.93 -9.64
CA PRO A 268 -5.11 -19.21 -10.22
C PRO A 268 -6.17 -19.44 -9.13
N LEU A 269 -7.45 -19.35 -9.48
CA LEU A 269 -8.55 -19.66 -8.56
C LEU A 269 -8.52 -21.11 -8.06
N ASP A 270 -7.93 -22.03 -8.80
CA ASP A 270 -7.78 -23.44 -8.41
C ASP A 270 -6.80 -23.64 -7.24
N ASP A 271 -5.95 -22.65 -6.94
CA ASP A 271 -5.05 -22.67 -5.79
C ASP A 271 -5.71 -22.18 -4.48
N LEU A 272 -6.99 -21.81 -4.54
CA LEU A 272 -7.75 -21.44 -3.35
C LEU A 272 -7.82 -22.61 -2.38
N ALA A 273 -7.09 -22.49 -1.27
CA ALA A 273 -7.06 -23.49 -0.20
C ALA A 273 -6.70 -22.81 1.13
N SER A 274 -7.22 -23.33 2.24
CA SER A 274 -6.80 -22.98 3.58
C SER A 274 -6.12 -24.17 4.24
N ALA A 275 -4.89 -23.97 4.73
CA ALA A 275 -4.19 -24.90 5.59
C ALA A 275 -4.20 -24.43 7.06
N THR A 276 -4.94 -23.37 7.39
CA THR A 276 -5.05 -22.80 8.74
C THR A 276 -6.26 -23.34 9.49
N PHE A 277 -6.37 -24.68 9.57
CA PHE A 277 -7.51 -25.36 10.18
C PHE A 277 -7.85 -24.86 11.59
N ARG A 278 -6.84 -24.53 12.42
CA ARG A 278 -7.10 -23.99 13.77
C ARG A 278 -7.73 -22.60 13.72
N ALA A 279 -7.35 -21.75 12.79
CA ALA A 279 -7.94 -20.43 12.61
C ALA A 279 -9.38 -20.52 12.08
N ASP A 280 -9.63 -21.42 11.14
CA ASP A 280 -10.98 -21.68 10.62
C ASP A 280 -11.88 -22.24 11.75
N LEU A 281 -11.36 -23.19 12.55
CA LEU A 281 -12.07 -23.73 13.69
C LEU A 281 -12.31 -22.65 14.77
N ALA A 282 -11.35 -21.78 15.03
CA ALA A 282 -11.50 -20.68 15.98
C ALA A 282 -12.63 -19.73 15.56
N SER A 283 -12.71 -19.39 14.27
CA SER A 283 -13.81 -18.61 13.72
C SER A 283 -15.18 -19.30 13.87
N MET A 284 -15.26 -20.62 13.63
CA MET A 284 -16.48 -21.39 13.84
C MET A 284 -16.87 -21.49 15.34
N ARG A 285 -15.91 -21.62 16.23
CA ARG A 285 -16.14 -21.70 17.67
C ARG A 285 -16.55 -20.38 18.29
N HIS A 286 -16.06 -19.27 17.73
CA HIS A 286 -16.46 -17.95 18.14
C HIS A 286 -17.96 -17.71 17.97
N GLU A 287 -18.63 -18.36 17.02
CA GLU A 287 -20.10 -18.28 16.83
C GLU A 287 -20.89 -18.64 18.11
N ALA A 288 -20.37 -19.57 18.91
CA ALA A 288 -21.00 -20.06 20.12
C ALA A 288 -20.36 -19.49 21.42
N GLN A 289 -19.39 -18.58 21.32
CA GLN A 289 -18.72 -17.98 22.47
C GLN A 289 -19.69 -17.11 23.27
N TYR A 290 -19.77 -17.36 24.58
CA TYR A 290 -20.79 -16.71 25.43
C TYR A 290 -20.48 -15.22 25.68
N THR A 291 -19.22 -14.92 26.00
CA THR A 291 -18.78 -13.53 26.19
C THR A 291 -17.93 -13.11 25.01
N ARG A 292 -18.35 -12.04 24.32
CA ARG A 292 -17.67 -11.58 23.11
C ARG A 292 -17.44 -10.08 23.15
N LEU A 293 -16.23 -9.66 22.80
CA LEU A 293 -15.88 -8.27 22.55
C LEU A 293 -16.12 -7.91 21.07
N PHE A 294 -15.94 -8.88 20.20
CA PHE A 294 -16.05 -8.73 18.75
C PHE A 294 -17.31 -9.39 18.20
N ARG A 295 -17.65 -9.04 16.96
CA ARG A 295 -18.78 -9.63 16.22
C ARG A 295 -18.41 -10.94 15.53
N SER A 296 -17.10 -11.10 15.20
CA SER A 296 -16.55 -12.35 14.62
C SER A 296 -15.14 -12.61 15.12
#